data_eb690880124ed4fda16d801b3945589e
#
_entry.id   eb690880124ed4fda16d801b3945589e
#
_cell.length_a   1.000
_cell.length_b   1.000
_cell.length_c   1.000
_cell.angle_alpha   90.00
_cell.angle_beta   90.00
_cell.angle_gamma   90.00
#
_symmetry.space_group_name_H-M   'P 1'
#
loop_
_entity.id
_entity.type
_entity.pdbx_description
1 polymer ?
#
loop_
_entity_poly.entity_id
_entity_poly.type
_entity_poly.pdbx_seq_one_letter_code
_entity_poly.pdbx_strand_id
1 'polypeptide(L)'
;MAWHTENREFYGLGRDPARPCLKYEKLNKFHAVGETYLDRAVRPGASGRRIRGVSPVPRVKLPAALILSCLLGGGCATQPRGERASASAAPAHPGADASADIKEARTLVGNSQWAQADALLQRALARRDFERLEMAQQHALVGLAAIAALQNHDPRRGLALSQRACGYPGADARDWFTRLQSAEYASDPKDAVFALTTLAERWPQVLARLPDYDAINYAMRVDLQAGASEAERYELLAALHKIKFLDEPRGGGEWWREFALLQLARGERLSAVQTLARITDPYVIISIEADRRFDAVRTEPGALLGVPQAADQSIEAELRHAQLTPERLEPTNHLAEILINCARQRQALSVTDAAIEYREEHGSGAWSDYEAQYAWVLTLRADALYSLGRFEAAVAQMETASRLHEQPGANDSATINLAEMYNELGQTQQAAATLQRVAPDALSAYGRMQLESEKLRVAVAVHDERAATRALDYLRSHRDDAVSAYQHALLTAHRDDDGAALLIARLREPQLRSAALLAVQVYAQDAAPAAGLEERARWRALVARADVQQAISAVGRVAEYPLLMADF
;
A
#
# COMPACT_ATOMS: atom_id res chain seq x y z
N MET A 1 7.44 3.12 7.44
CA MET A 1 7.47 3.62 6.05
C MET A 1 8.07 2.63 5.08
N ALA A 2 9.15 1.96 5.37
CA ALA A 2 9.60 0.83 4.55
C ALA A 2 8.50 -0.22 4.41
N TRP A 3 7.81 -0.57 5.49
CA TRP A 3 6.72 -1.54 5.48
C TRP A 3 5.55 -1.14 4.56
N HIS A 4 5.12 0.12 4.54
CA HIS A 4 4.15 0.61 3.55
C HIS A 4 4.69 0.60 2.11
N THR A 5 5.98 0.65 1.91
CA THR A 5 6.63 0.50 0.60
C THR A 5 6.74 -0.97 0.21
N GLU A 6 7.00 -1.87 1.16
CA GLU A 6 7.15 -3.31 0.97
C GLU A 6 5.86 -4.03 0.61
N ASN A 7 4.76 -3.75 1.30
CA ASN A 7 3.46 -4.36 1.01
C ASN A 7 2.93 -4.16 -0.41
N ARG A 8 3.52 -3.34 -1.19
CA ARG A 8 3.14 -2.92 -2.52
C ARG A 8 3.61 -3.82 -3.64
N GLU A 9 4.81 -4.28 -3.51
CA GLU A 9 5.38 -5.24 -4.43
C GLU A 9 4.83 -6.64 -4.10
N PHE A 10 4.45 -6.83 -2.85
CA PHE A 10 3.84 -8.03 -2.32
C PHE A 10 2.50 -8.39 -2.97
N TYR A 11 1.67 -7.41 -3.30
CA TYR A 11 0.40 -7.65 -4.01
C TYR A 11 0.54 -7.87 -5.52
N GLY A 12 1.74 -8.14 -6.02
CA GLY A 12 1.98 -8.52 -7.42
C GLY A 12 1.78 -7.38 -8.42
N LEU A 13 1.86 -6.12 -7.97
CA LEU A 13 1.80 -4.93 -8.82
C LEU A 13 3.16 -4.52 -9.37
N GLY A 14 4.18 -5.39 -9.28
CA GLY A 14 5.46 -5.24 -9.98
C GLY A 14 5.25 -5.16 -11.49
N ARG A 15 6.05 -4.35 -12.16
CA ARG A 15 6.01 -4.02 -13.60
C ARG A 15 6.27 -5.21 -14.54
N ASP A 16 5.67 -6.37 -14.31
CA ASP A 16 5.75 -7.49 -15.25
C ASP A 16 4.47 -7.56 -16.11
N PRO A 17 4.48 -7.11 -17.37
CA PRO A 17 3.32 -7.13 -18.24
C PRO A 17 2.87 -8.53 -18.65
N ALA A 18 3.55 -9.60 -18.19
CA ALA A 18 3.26 -10.98 -18.57
C ALA A 18 2.53 -11.81 -17.49
N ARG A 19 2.17 -11.24 -16.33
CA ARG A 19 1.46 -12.01 -15.29
C ARG A 19 -0.06 -11.81 -15.36
N PRO A 20 -0.85 -12.88 -15.39
CA PRO A 20 -2.30 -12.78 -15.42
C PRO A 20 -2.85 -12.26 -14.09
N CYS A 21 -3.73 -11.26 -14.15
CA CYS A 21 -4.59 -10.84 -13.06
C CYS A 21 -5.33 -12.06 -12.47
N LEU A 22 -5.12 -12.33 -11.18
CA LEU A 22 -5.82 -13.38 -10.45
C LEU A 22 -7.32 -13.05 -10.35
N LYS A 23 -8.14 -14.03 -10.71
CA LYS A 23 -9.59 -13.98 -10.73
C LYS A 23 -10.16 -13.70 -9.34
N TYR A 24 -10.87 -12.60 -9.20
CA TYR A 24 -11.78 -12.34 -8.11
C TYR A 24 -13.05 -13.19 -8.26
N GLU A 25 -13.03 -14.42 -7.84
CA GLU A 25 -14.24 -15.21 -7.60
C GLU A 25 -14.21 -15.75 -6.18
N LYS A 26 -15.13 -15.26 -5.36
CA LYS A 26 -15.60 -15.68 -4.04
C LYS A 26 -15.35 -14.67 -2.89
N LEU A 27 -16.15 -13.64 -2.87
CA LEU A 27 -16.39 -12.87 -1.64
C LEU A 27 -17.90 -12.78 -1.39
N ASN A 28 -18.44 -13.72 -0.61
CA ASN A 28 -19.72 -13.56 0.05
C ASN A 28 -19.90 -14.63 1.11
N LYS A 29 -19.62 -14.26 2.36
CA LYS A 29 -20.28 -14.73 3.59
C LYS A 29 -19.38 -14.31 4.76
N PHE A 30 -19.91 -13.44 5.60
CA PHE A 30 -19.63 -13.44 7.05
C PHE A 30 -20.00 -12.09 7.65
N HIS A 31 -21.09 -12.08 8.37
CA HIS A 31 -21.43 -11.08 9.39
C HIS A 31 -21.76 -11.86 10.64
N ALA A 32 -21.03 -11.64 11.70
CA ALA A 32 -21.41 -11.85 13.10
C ALA A 32 -20.32 -12.51 13.99
N VAL A 33 -19.12 -11.92 14.09
CA VAL A 33 -18.13 -12.42 15.08
C VAL A 33 -17.27 -11.30 15.71
N GLY A 34 -17.46 -10.02 15.35
CA GLY A 34 -16.51 -8.95 15.71
C GLY A 34 -16.46 -8.49 17.17
N GLU A 35 -17.51 -8.70 17.98
CA GLU A 35 -17.58 -8.05 19.30
C GLU A 35 -16.78 -8.77 20.42
N THR A 36 -16.48 -10.06 20.29
CA THR A 36 -15.83 -10.83 21.36
C THR A 36 -14.30 -10.91 21.27
N TYR A 37 -13.77 -10.62 20.10
CA TYR A 37 -12.37 -10.89 19.77
C TYR A 37 -11.41 -9.80 20.27
N LEU A 38 -11.68 -8.55 19.95
CA LEU A 38 -10.81 -7.43 20.29
C LEU A 38 -10.99 -6.92 21.73
N ASP A 39 -12.14 -7.14 22.36
CA ASP A 39 -12.38 -6.78 23.75
C ASP A 39 -11.47 -7.60 24.73
N ARG A 40 -11.00 -8.81 24.32
CA ARG A 40 -10.04 -9.61 25.08
C ARG A 40 -8.60 -9.13 24.93
N ALA A 41 -8.24 -8.60 23.77
CA ALA A 41 -6.87 -8.17 23.49
C ALA A 41 -6.48 -6.86 24.21
N VAL A 42 -7.45 -6.00 24.53
CA VAL A 42 -7.21 -4.64 25.05
C VAL A 42 -7.38 -4.52 26.57
N ARG A 43 -8.00 -5.51 27.26
CA ARG A 43 -8.20 -5.42 28.72
C ARG A 43 -7.19 -6.31 29.49
N PRO A 44 -6.27 -5.73 30.26
CA PRO A 44 -5.48 -6.52 31.19
C PRO A 44 -6.36 -6.95 32.36
N GLY A 45 -6.68 -8.23 32.46
CA GLY A 45 -7.16 -8.91 33.64
C GLY A 45 -8.64 -8.72 33.99
N ALA A 46 -9.51 -9.53 33.44
CA ALA A 46 -10.81 -9.81 34.04
C ALA A 46 -11.13 -11.31 33.91
N SER A 47 -11.10 -11.97 35.03
CA SER A 47 -11.52 -13.38 35.25
C SER A 47 -13.00 -13.54 34.93
N GLY A 48 -13.29 -14.56 34.17
CA GLY A 48 -14.52 -15.25 33.84
C GLY A 48 -15.86 -14.84 34.44
N ARG A 49 -16.80 -14.59 33.58
CA ARG A 49 -18.23 -15.01 33.73
C ARG A 49 -18.87 -15.18 32.35
N ARG A 50 -19.39 -16.39 32.10
CA ARG A 50 -20.20 -16.71 30.93
C ARG A 50 -21.56 -16.02 31.04
N ILE A 51 -22.00 -15.36 29.99
CA ILE A 51 -23.40 -14.96 29.78
C ILE A 51 -23.95 -15.71 28.58
N ARG A 52 -25.06 -16.42 28.80
CA ARG A 52 -25.86 -17.11 27.77
C ARG A 52 -26.87 -16.16 27.16
N GLY A 53 -27.06 -16.28 25.85
CA GLY A 53 -28.32 -16.08 25.16
C GLY A 53 -28.58 -14.72 24.52
N VAL A 54 -28.38 -14.61 23.21
CA VAL A 54 -29.15 -13.69 22.34
C VAL A 54 -29.39 -14.39 20.99
N SER A 55 -30.64 -14.29 20.54
CA SER A 55 -31.18 -14.90 19.32
C SER A 55 -30.76 -14.20 18.03
N PRO A 56 -30.78 -14.89 16.87
CA PRO A 56 -30.20 -14.38 15.62
C PRO A 56 -31.16 -13.44 14.84
N VAL A 57 -30.60 -12.38 14.29
CA VAL A 57 -31.25 -11.45 13.35
C VAL A 57 -30.99 -11.89 11.89
N PRO A 58 -31.92 -11.69 10.95
CA PRO A 58 -31.84 -12.31 9.62
C PRO A 58 -30.86 -11.68 8.66
N ARG A 59 -30.24 -12.55 7.85
CA ARG A 59 -29.17 -12.27 6.88
C ARG A 59 -29.66 -11.54 5.63
N VAL A 60 -28.97 -10.48 5.24
CA VAL A 60 -29.06 -9.91 3.88
C VAL A 60 -27.76 -10.22 3.12
N LYS A 61 -27.89 -10.93 2.00
CA LYS A 61 -26.77 -11.28 1.11
C LYS A 61 -26.58 -10.17 0.07
N LEU A 62 -25.39 -9.63 -0.06
CA LEU A 62 -24.98 -8.73 -1.14
C LEU A 62 -23.84 -9.36 -1.95
N PRO A 63 -23.99 -9.61 -3.28
CA PRO A 63 -22.95 -10.24 -4.10
C PRO A 63 -21.92 -9.23 -4.64
N ALA A 64 -20.67 -9.68 -4.84
CA ALA A 64 -19.56 -8.91 -5.42
C ALA A 64 -19.83 -8.32 -6.83
N ALA A 65 -20.86 -8.82 -7.51
CA ALA A 65 -21.42 -8.18 -8.70
C ALA A 65 -22.02 -6.78 -8.45
N LEU A 66 -22.14 -6.35 -7.20
CA LEU A 66 -22.77 -5.08 -6.83
C LEU A 66 -21.86 -3.86 -7.00
N ILE A 67 -20.55 -3.99 -7.01
CA ILE A 67 -19.65 -2.85 -7.25
C ILE A 67 -19.74 -2.43 -8.72
N LEU A 68 -19.87 -3.38 -9.63
CA LEU A 68 -20.17 -3.09 -11.03
C LEU A 68 -21.64 -2.72 -11.25
N SER A 69 -22.59 -3.28 -10.50
CA SER A 69 -24.02 -3.00 -10.63
C SER A 69 -24.46 -1.69 -9.95
N CYS A 70 -23.80 -1.21 -8.90
CA CYS A 70 -24.07 0.13 -8.36
C CYS A 70 -23.68 1.27 -9.34
N LEU A 71 -22.79 1.00 -10.27
CA LEU A 71 -22.45 1.91 -11.37
C LEU A 71 -23.36 1.71 -12.61
N LEU A 72 -24.14 0.62 -12.67
CA LEU A 72 -25.03 0.29 -13.79
C LEU A 72 -26.52 0.57 -13.50
N GLY A 73 -26.90 0.94 -12.30
CA GLY A 73 -28.28 1.13 -11.87
C GLY A 73 -28.80 2.56 -12.02
N GLY A 74 -29.34 2.87 -13.18
CA GLY A 74 -30.10 4.09 -13.43
C GLY A 74 -31.18 3.85 -14.47
N GLY A 75 -32.44 3.65 -14.02
CA GLY A 75 -33.60 3.74 -14.89
C GLY A 75 -34.50 2.50 -15.01
N CYS A 76 -35.41 2.32 -14.06
CA CYS A 76 -36.61 1.53 -14.27
C CYS A 76 -37.59 2.31 -15.20
N ALA A 77 -37.81 1.81 -16.43
CA ALA A 77 -38.96 2.18 -17.22
C ALA A 77 -39.78 0.91 -17.50
N THR A 78 -41.04 0.96 -17.07
CA THR A 78 -42.10 -0.03 -17.27
C THR A 78 -42.39 -0.23 -18.75
N GLN A 79 -42.39 -1.47 -19.21
CA GLN A 79 -42.87 -1.84 -20.55
C GLN A 79 -44.38 -2.11 -20.56
N PRO A 80 -45.12 -1.65 -21.58
CA PRO A 80 -46.42 -2.23 -21.94
C PRO A 80 -46.23 -3.37 -22.95
N ARG A 81 -47.03 -4.43 -22.75
CA ARG A 81 -47.21 -5.55 -23.69
C ARG A 81 -48.02 -5.06 -24.90
N GLY A 82 -47.54 -5.37 -26.12
CA GLY A 82 -48.30 -5.12 -27.35
C GLY A 82 -47.75 -5.87 -28.55
N GLU A 83 -48.50 -6.83 -29.00
CA GLU A 83 -48.77 -7.40 -30.32
C GLU A 83 -47.67 -7.64 -31.36
N ARG A 84 -47.64 -8.89 -31.84
CA ARG A 84 -46.93 -9.37 -33.00
C ARG A 84 -47.52 -8.77 -34.30
N ALA A 85 -46.72 -8.08 -35.04
CA ALA A 85 -46.98 -7.82 -36.46
C ALA A 85 -45.74 -8.22 -37.28
N SER A 86 -45.96 -9.03 -38.32
CA SER A 86 -44.95 -9.42 -39.30
C SER A 86 -44.47 -8.19 -40.06
N ALA A 87 -43.18 -7.90 -39.99
CA ALA A 87 -42.56 -6.77 -40.65
C ALA A 87 -41.72 -7.20 -41.88
N SER A 88 -42.10 -6.67 -42.99
CA SER A 88 -41.30 -6.48 -44.19
C SER A 88 -39.94 -5.84 -43.83
N ALA A 89 -38.83 -6.36 -44.36
CA ALA A 89 -37.49 -5.84 -44.12
C ALA A 89 -37.34 -4.42 -44.68
N ALA A 90 -37.48 -3.44 -43.80
CA ALA A 90 -37.00 -2.07 -44.07
C ALA A 90 -35.47 -2.02 -43.93
N PRO A 91 -34.73 -1.14 -44.64
CA PRO A 91 -33.29 -1.03 -44.50
C PRO A 91 -32.94 -0.71 -43.05
N ALA A 92 -32.07 -1.54 -42.47
CA ALA A 92 -31.66 -1.41 -41.06
C ALA A 92 -31.12 0.00 -40.82
N HIS A 93 -31.76 0.72 -39.88
CA HIS A 93 -31.24 2.02 -39.40
C HIS A 93 -29.91 1.77 -38.68
N PRO A 94 -28.84 2.53 -38.97
CA PRO A 94 -27.51 2.35 -38.36
C PRO A 94 -27.55 2.33 -36.82
N GLY A 95 -28.48 3.04 -36.22
CA GLY A 95 -28.67 3.09 -34.78
C GLY A 95 -29.25 1.80 -34.13
N ALA A 96 -29.98 0.97 -34.90
CA ALA A 96 -30.55 -0.29 -34.37
C ALA A 96 -29.45 -1.34 -34.08
N ASP A 97 -28.47 -1.46 -35.01
CA ASP A 97 -27.33 -2.35 -34.88
C ASP A 97 -26.40 -1.93 -33.72
N ALA A 98 -26.15 -0.60 -33.58
CA ALA A 98 -25.34 -0.06 -32.51
C ALA A 98 -25.96 -0.33 -31.11
N SER A 99 -27.29 -0.23 -31.01
CA SER A 99 -28.01 -0.54 -29.76
C SER A 99 -27.92 -2.03 -29.39
N ALA A 100 -27.92 -2.93 -30.38
CA ALA A 100 -27.71 -4.35 -30.20
C ALA A 100 -26.27 -4.63 -29.73
N ASP A 101 -25.25 -4.04 -30.41
CA ASP A 101 -23.84 -4.16 -30.04
C ASP A 101 -23.58 -3.68 -28.60
N ILE A 102 -24.16 -2.53 -28.18
CA ILE A 102 -24.05 -2.00 -26.82
C ILE A 102 -24.64 -2.97 -25.79
N LYS A 103 -25.82 -3.54 -26.08
CA LYS A 103 -26.50 -4.50 -25.18
C LYS A 103 -25.67 -5.77 -25.02
N GLU A 104 -25.18 -6.32 -26.11
CA GLU A 104 -24.33 -7.53 -26.11
C GLU A 104 -23.01 -7.25 -25.38
N ALA A 105 -22.33 -6.15 -25.68
CA ALA A 105 -21.10 -5.75 -25.01
C ALA A 105 -21.28 -5.60 -23.50
N ARG A 106 -22.38 -4.99 -23.04
CA ARG A 106 -22.71 -4.90 -21.59
C ARG A 106 -22.86 -6.28 -20.96
N THR A 107 -23.49 -7.22 -21.66
CA THR A 107 -23.65 -8.59 -21.17
C THR A 107 -22.29 -9.31 -21.08
N LEU A 108 -21.45 -9.19 -22.11
CA LEU A 108 -20.12 -9.80 -22.13
C LEU A 108 -19.22 -9.21 -21.03
N VAL A 109 -19.24 -7.88 -20.87
CA VAL A 109 -18.50 -7.17 -19.79
C VAL A 109 -19.01 -7.61 -18.40
N GLY A 110 -20.34 -7.67 -18.22
CA GLY A 110 -20.94 -8.12 -16.95
C GLY A 110 -20.61 -9.59 -16.59
N ASN A 111 -20.33 -10.41 -17.59
CA ASN A 111 -19.92 -11.81 -17.42
C ASN A 111 -18.38 -12.00 -17.43
N SER A 112 -17.60 -10.90 -17.40
CA SER A 112 -16.14 -10.93 -17.47
C SER A 112 -15.57 -11.64 -18.71
N GLN A 113 -16.33 -11.64 -19.82
CA GLN A 113 -15.93 -12.23 -21.10
C GLN A 113 -15.14 -11.21 -21.94
N TRP A 114 -14.00 -10.77 -21.39
CA TRP A 114 -13.25 -9.58 -21.86
C TRP A 114 -12.78 -9.68 -23.31
N ALA A 115 -12.21 -10.82 -23.73
CA ALA A 115 -11.74 -11.04 -25.10
C ALA A 115 -12.89 -10.97 -26.12
N GLN A 116 -14.06 -11.51 -25.77
CA GLN A 116 -15.24 -11.47 -26.66
C GLN A 116 -15.83 -10.07 -26.74
N ALA A 117 -15.94 -9.39 -25.58
CA ALA A 117 -16.37 -8.00 -25.51
C ALA A 117 -15.47 -7.10 -26.35
N ASP A 118 -14.16 -7.27 -26.22
CA ASP A 118 -13.16 -6.49 -26.94
C ASP A 118 -13.26 -6.69 -28.46
N ALA A 119 -13.36 -7.95 -28.91
CA ALA A 119 -13.52 -8.24 -30.34
C ALA A 119 -14.82 -7.69 -30.94
N LEU A 120 -15.92 -7.73 -30.19
CA LEU A 120 -17.19 -7.11 -30.59
C LEU A 120 -17.04 -5.59 -30.72
N LEU A 121 -16.49 -4.96 -29.69
CA LEU A 121 -16.38 -3.49 -29.62
C LEU A 121 -15.38 -2.93 -30.64
N GLN A 122 -14.28 -3.64 -30.94
CA GLN A 122 -13.38 -3.26 -32.03
C GLN A 122 -14.10 -3.22 -33.38
N ARG A 123 -14.95 -4.21 -33.69
CA ARG A 123 -15.76 -4.23 -34.92
C ARG A 123 -16.77 -3.10 -34.92
N ALA A 124 -17.43 -2.84 -33.78
CA ALA A 124 -18.40 -1.76 -33.67
C ALA A 124 -17.75 -0.38 -33.89
N LEU A 125 -16.56 -0.14 -33.33
CA LEU A 125 -15.80 1.10 -33.52
C LEU A 125 -15.24 1.27 -34.95
N ALA A 126 -14.97 0.15 -35.66
CA ALA A 126 -14.46 0.17 -37.04
C ALA A 126 -15.57 0.34 -38.11
N ARG A 127 -16.82 0.43 -37.71
CA ARG A 127 -17.96 0.61 -38.64
C ARG A 127 -17.85 1.95 -39.39
N ARG A 128 -18.16 1.94 -40.70
CA ARG A 128 -18.14 3.15 -41.53
C ARG A 128 -19.15 4.21 -41.11
N ASP A 129 -20.21 3.82 -40.43
CA ASP A 129 -21.29 4.68 -39.95
C ASP A 129 -21.12 5.09 -38.46
N PHE A 130 -20.01 4.70 -37.79
CA PHE A 130 -19.78 5.02 -36.38
C PHE A 130 -19.95 6.52 -36.08
N GLU A 131 -19.35 7.38 -36.87
CA GLU A 131 -19.42 8.84 -36.69
C GLU A 131 -20.82 9.44 -36.97
N ARG A 132 -21.74 8.63 -37.49
CA ARG A 132 -23.16 9.02 -37.75
C ARG A 132 -24.09 8.55 -36.64
N LEU A 133 -23.60 7.74 -35.68
CA LEU A 133 -24.37 7.32 -34.53
C LEU A 133 -24.65 8.51 -33.61
N GLU A 134 -25.70 8.40 -32.82
CA GLU A 134 -25.96 9.37 -31.77
C GLU A 134 -24.78 9.43 -30.79
N MET A 135 -24.44 10.63 -30.28
CA MET A 135 -23.31 10.82 -29.38
C MET A 135 -23.36 9.91 -28.14
N ALA A 136 -24.56 9.63 -27.63
CA ALA A 136 -24.77 8.71 -26.52
C ALA A 136 -24.39 7.26 -26.88
N GLN A 137 -24.64 6.82 -28.12
CA GLN A 137 -24.26 5.49 -28.61
C GLN A 137 -22.75 5.41 -28.82
N GLN A 138 -22.15 6.44 -29.45
CA GLN A 138 -20.70 6.52 -29.59
C GLN A 138 -19.99 6.47 -28.25
N HIS A 139 -20.42 7.27 -27.29
CA HIS A 139 -19.89 7.29 -25.93
C HIS A 139 -20.00 5.92 -25.26
N ALA A 140 -21.16 5.27 -25.32
CA ALA A 140 -21.36 3.95 -24.73
C ALA A 140 -20.44 2.89 -25.33
N LEU A 141 -20.26 2.88 -26.66
CA LEU A 141 -19.36 1.94 -27.34
C LEU A 141 -17.90 2.20 -26.97
N VAL A 142 -17.46 3.47 -26.96
CA VAL A 142 -16.08 3.85 -26.62
C VAL A 142 -15.77 3.56 -25.16
N GLY A 143 -16.67 3.87 -24.22
CA GLY A 143 -16.49 3.60 -22.79
C GLY A 143 -16.41 2.10 -22.48
N LEU A 144 -17.30 1.30 -23.08
CA LEU A 144 -17.24 -0.17 -22.94
C LEU A 144 -15.95 -0.74 -23.57
N ALA A 145 -15.51 -0.19 -24.71
CA ALA A 145 -14.27 -0.62 -25.35
C ALA A 145 -13.03 -0.28 -24.52
N ALA A 146 -13.03 0.85 -23.81
CA ALA A 146 -11.96 1.22 -22.89
C ALA A 146 -11.84 0.18 -21.75
N ILE A 147 -12.96 -0.18 -21.12
CA ILE A 147 -13.00 -1.20 -20.06
C ILE A 147 -12.53 -2.56 -20.60
N ALA A 148 -13.06 -2.98 -21.76
CA ALA A 148 -12.71 -4.27 -22.34
C ALA A 148 -11.22 -4.35 -22.73
N ALA A 149 -10.65 -3.29 -23.29
CA ALA A 149 -9.23 -3.20 -23.62
C ALA A 149 -8.34 -3.30 -22.37
N LEU A 150 -8.66 -2.54 -21.33
CA LEU A 150 -7.94 -2.56 -20.06
C LEU A 150 -7.94 -3.97 -19.44
N GLN A 151 -9.11 -4.60 -19.33
CA GLN A 151 -9.28 -5.92 -18.75
C GLN A 151 -8.71 -7.05 -19.64
N ASN A 152 -8.54 -6.78 -20.94
CA ASN A 152 -7.88 -7.69 -21.88
C ASN A 152 -6.37 -7.42 -22.00
N HIS A 153 -5.78 -6.79 -20.98
CA HIS A 153 -4.33 -6.52 -20.83
C HIS A 153 -3.73 -5.60 -21.94
N ASP A 154 -4.53 -4.67 -22.47
CA ASP A 154 -4.07 -3.64 -23.39
C ASP A 154 -4.32 -2.23 -22.79
N PRO A 155 -3.54 -1.85 -21.74
CA PRO A 155 -3.78 -0.60 -21.02
C PRO A 155 -3.53 0.65 -21.88
N ARG A 156 -2.60 0.60 -22.86
CA ARG A 156 -2.35 1.74 -23.74
C ARG A 156 -3.54 2.05 -24.63
N ARG A 157 -4.17 1.03 -25.18
CA ARG A 157 -5.41 1.19 -25.95
C ARG A 157 -6.58 1.55 -25.03
N GLY A 158 -6.65 0.96 -23.84
CA GLY A 158 -7.60 1.32 -22.78
C GLY A 158 -7.52 2.81 -22.46
N LEU A 159 -6.30 3.36 -22.30
CA LEU A 159 -6.06 4.78 -22.05
C LEU A 159 -6.54 5.65 -23.21
N ALA A 160 -6.16 5.35 -24.44
CA ALA A 160 -6.59 6.12 -25.60
C ALA A 160 -8.11 6.15 -25.77
N LEU A 161 -8.78 5.00 -25.52
CA LEU A 161 -10.24 4.90 -25.56
C LEU A 161 -10.91 5.64 -24.40
N SER A 162 -10.39 5.53 -23.18
CA SER A 162 -10.95 6.23 -22.02
C SER A 162 -10.75 7.74 -22.11
N GLN A 163 -9.64 8.22 -22.65
CA GLN A 163 -9.44 9.64 -22.98
C GLN A 163 -10.52 10.13 -23.96
N ARG A 164 -10.81 9.33 -25.00
CA ARG A 164 -11.89 9.63 -25.94
C ARG A 164 -13.27 9.61 -25.26
N ALA A 165 -13.55 8.61 -24.39
CA ALA A 165 -14.80 8.52 -23.63
C ALA A 165 -15.01 9.73 -22.74
N CYS A 166 -13.97 10.17 -22.01
CA CYS A 166 -14.00 11.37 -21.19
C CYS A 166 -14.25 12.68 -21.98
N GLY A 167 -14.04 12.69 -23.28
CA GLY A 167 -14.32 13.82 -24.15
C GLY A 167 -15.80 13.98 -24.55
N TYR A 168 -16.64 12.99 -24.31
CA TYR A 168 -18.07 13.10 -24.62
C TYR A 168 -18.83 13.91 -23.55
N PRO A 169 -19.89 14.65 -23.92
CA PRO A 169 -20.70 15.42 -22.97
C PRO A 169 -21.36 14.60 -21.88
N GLY A 170 -21.55 13.29 -22.11
CA GLY A 170 -22.12 12.34 -21.15
C GLY A 170 -21.11 11.61 -20.30
N ALA A 171 -19.82 11.99 -20.31
CA ALA A 171 -18.78 11.36 -19.53
C ALA A 171 -19.07 11.41 -18.02
N ASP A 172 -19.00 10.26 -17.38
CA ASP A 172 -19.32 10.07 -15.97
C ASP A 172 -18.10 9.60 -15.15
N ALA A 173 -18.30 9.37 -13.87
CA ALA A 173 -17.26 8.91 -12.96
C ALA A 173 -16.61 7.58 -13.38
N ARG A 174 -17.35 6.71 -14.07
CA ARG A 174 -16.83 5.42 -14.53
C ARG A 174 -15.82 5.60 -15.66
N ASP A 175 -16.07 6.52 -16.59
CA ASP A 175 -15.13 6.81 -17.68
C ASP A 175 -13.81 7.36 -17.12
N TRP A 176 -13.89 8.28 -16.16
CA TRP A 176 -12.73 8.85 -15.51
C TRP A 176 -11.98 7.86 -14.63
N PHE A 177 -12.69 6.95 -13.94
CA PHE A 177 -12.05 5.88 -13.19
C PHE A 177 -11.36 4.87 -14.12
N THR A 178 -12.00 4.50 -15.24
CA THR A 178 -11.35 3.65 -16.26
C THR A 178 -10.11 4.33 -16.84
N ARG A 179 -10.15 5.67 -17.03
CA ARG A 179 -8.99 6.44 -17.48
C ARG A 179 -7.87 6.41 -16.45
N LEU A 180 -8.16 6.62 -15.17
CA LEU A 180 -7.19 6.52 -14.07
C LEU A 180 -6.49 5.16 -14.09
N GLN A 181 -7.26 4.07 -14.05
CA GLN A 181 -6.70 2.72 -14.07
C GLN A 181 -5.88 2.45 -15.33
N SER A 182 -6.39 2.87 -16.51
CA SER A 182 -5.67 2.67 -17.77
C SER A 182 -4.35 3.45 -17.81
N ALA A 183 -4.30 4.66 -17.24
CA ALA A 183 -3.09 5.47 -17.15
C ALA A 183 -2.06 4.81 -16.21
N GLU A 184 -2.49 4.31 -15.06
CA GLU A 184 -1.63 3.58 -14.12
C GLU A 184 -0.99 2.35 -14.77
N TYR A 185 -1.81 1.47 -15.37
CA TYR A 185 -1.28 0.27 -16.05
C TYR A 185 -0.47 0.58 -17.30
N ALA A 186 -0.72 1.72 -17.98
CA ALA A 186 0.08 2.19 -19.10
C ALA A 186 1.37 2.90 -18.68
N SER A 187 1.59 3.12 -17.37
CA SER A 187 2.67 3.93 -16.81
C SER A 187 2.71 5.36 -17.36
N ASP A 188 1.53 6.00 -17.41
CA ASP A 188 1.37 7.42 -17.72
C ASP A 188 0.96 8.21 -16.46
N PRO A 189 1.93 8.61 -15.63
CA PRO A 189 1.67 9.28 -14.36
C PRO A 189 0.95 10.62 -14.51
N LYS A 190 1.22 11.34 -15.60
CA LYS A 190 0.61 12.63 -15.84
C LYS A 190 -0.89 12.51 -16.07
N ASP A 191 -1.30 11.53 -16.87
CA ASP A 191 -2.72 11.30 -17.14
C ASP A 191 -3.43 10.71 -15.91
N ALA A 192 -2.74 9.87 -15.13
CA ALA A 192 -3.25 9.34 -13.86
C ALA A 192 -3.55 10.47 -12.87
N VAL A 193 -2.61 11.40 -12.67
CA VAL A 193 -2.80 12.59 -11.82
C VAL A 193 -3.99 13.43 -12.29
N PHE A 194 -4.09 13.70 -13.58
CA PHE A 194 -5.18 14.47 -14.15
C PHE A 194 -6.55 13.80 -13.96
N ALA A 195 -6.62 12.48 -14.20
CA ALA A 195 -7.84 11.71 -14.02
C ALA A 195 -8.28 11.68 -12.56
N LEU A 196 -7.35 11.47 -11.63
CA LEU A 196 -7.63 11.43 -10.20
C LEU A 196 -8.07 12.80 -9.65
N THR A 197 -7.39 13.87 -10.05
CA THR A 197 -7.79 15.25 -9.69
C THR A 197 -9.23 15.52 -10.13
N THR A 198 -9.57 15.15 -11.36
CA THR A 198 -10.93 15.32 -11.90
C THR A 198 -11.97 14.50 -11.13
N LEU A 199 -11.62 13.25 -10.75
CA LEU A 199 -12.48 12.40 -9.92
C LEU A 199 -12.70 13.01 -8.54
N ALA A 200 -11.64 13.50 -7.89
CA ALA A 200 -11.72 14.14 -6.58
C ALA A 200 -12.62 15.40 -6.60
N GLU A 201 -12.53 16.19 -7.64
CA GLU A 201 -13.30 17.42 -7.78
C GLU A 201 -14.77 17.19 -8.11
N ARG A 202 -15.04 16.26 -9.03
CA ARG A 202 -16.39 16.09 -9.61
C ARG A 202 -17.19 14.94 -9.00
N TRP A 203 -16.53 13.87 -8.54
CA TRP A 203 -17.17 12.66 -8.01
C TRP A 203 -16.48 12.11 -6.75
N PRO A 204 -16.31 12.92 -5.69
CA PRO A 204 -15.61 12.50 -4.46
C PRO A 204 -16.19 11.24 -3.82
N GLN A 205 -17.52 11.02 -3.96
CA GLN A 205 -18.20 9.84 -3.44
C GLN A 205 -17.75 8.52 -4.11
N VAL A 206 -17.19 8.57 -5.31
CA VAL A 206 -16.64 7.39 -5.99
C VAL A 206 -15.33 6.98 -5.32
N LEU A 207 -14.45 7.94 -5.07
CA LEU A 207 -13.18 7.70 -4.40
C LEU A 207 -13.37 7.16 -2.98
N ALA A 208 -14.38 7.65 -2.23
CA ALA A 208 -14.69 7.18 -0.88
C ALA A 208 -15.12 5.71 -0.80
N ARG A 209 -15.50 5.10 -1.93
CA ARG A 209 -15.98 3.71 -2.03
C ARG A 209 -14.97 2.74 -2.60
N LEU A 210 -13.76 3.19 -2.92
CA LEU A 210 -12.74 2.32 -3.49
C LEU A 210 -12.25 1.30 -2.44
N PRO A 211 -12.34 -0.01 -2.73
CA PRO A 211 -11.98 -1.04 -1.77
C PRO A 211 -10.46 -1.23 -1.59
N ASP A 212 -9.67 -0.97 -2.64
CA ASP A 212 -8.21 -1.13 -2.62
C ASP A 212 -7.52 0.23 -2.55
N TYR A 213 -7.70 0.84 -1.41
CA TYR A 213 -7.15 2.14 -1.11
C TYR A 213 -5.61 2.18 -1.16
N ASP A 214 -4.96 1.15 -0.62
CA ASP A 214 -3.49 1.09 -0.52
C ASP A 214 -2.82 0.99 -1.89
N ALA A 215 -3.40 0.21 -2.82
CA ALA A 215 -2.91 0.12 -4.19
C ALA A 215 -2.98 1.47 -4.93
N ILE A 216 -4.09 2.22 -4.75
CA ILE A 216 -4.26 3.55 -5.34
C ILE A 216 -3.30 4.54 -4.71
N ASN A 217 -3.18 4.51 -3.38
CA ASN A 217 -2.27 5.38 -2.65
C ASN A 217 -0.82 5.21 -3.12
N TYR A 218 -0.42 4.00 -3.48
CA TYR A 218 0.94 3.74 -3.96
C TYR A 218 1.20 4.22 -5.38
N ALA A 219 0.40 3.77 -6.30
CA ALA A 219 0.53 4.18 -7.70
C ALA A 219 0.61 5.71 -7.76
N MET A 220 -0.28 6.39 -7.01
CA MET A 220 -0.28 7.84 -6.89
C MET A 220 1.02 8.45 -6.37
N ARG A 221 1.66 7.83 -5.36
CA ARG A 221 2.92 8.37 -4.79
C ARG A 221 4.08 8.25 -5.78
N VAL A 222 4.20 7.11 -6.46
CA VAL A 222 5.21 6.90 -7.49
C VAL A 222 5.00 7.85 -8.66
N ASP A 223 3.76 8.00 -9.09
CA ASP A 223 3.40 8.79 -10.25
C ASP A 223 3.50 10.29 -10.00
N LEU A 224 3.14 10.77 -8.81
CA LEU A 224 3.34 12.16 -8.40
C LEU A 224 4.81 12.58 -8.41
N GLN A 225 5.70 11.67 -8.00
CA GLN A 225 7.13 11.95 -7.97
C GLN A 225 7.78 11.88 -9.35
N ALA A 226 7.27 11.03 -10.25
CA ALA A 226 7.92 10.70 -11.52
C ALA A 226 7.56 11.64 -12.68
N GLY A 227 6.39 12.31 -12.67
CA GLY A 227 5.92 13.00 -13.89
C GLY A 227 5.07 14.24 -13.72
N ALA A 228 4.54 14.53 -12.51
CA ALA A 228 3.70 15.70 -12.29
C ALA A 228 4.52 16.94 -11.94
N SER A 229 4.17 18.09 -12.50
CA SER A 229 4.70 19.38 -12.09
C SER A 229 4.27 19.73 -10.66
N GLU A 230 4.98 20.66 -10.03
CA GLU A 230 4.61 21.15 -8.69
C GLU A 230 3.18 21.72 -8.65
N ALA A 231 2.73 22.37 -9.71
CA ALA A 231 1.36 22.89 -9.82
C ALA A 231 0.32 21.75 -9.87
N GLU A 232 0.55 20.72 -10.70
CA GLU A 232 -0.33 19.55 -10.80
C GLU A 232 -0.41 18.78 -9.47
N ARG A 233 0.72 18.61 -8.78
CA ARG A 233 0.75 17.99 -7.44
C ARG A 233 -0.02 18.79 -6.42
N TYR A 234 0.13 20.10 -6.43
CA TYR A 234 -0.62 21.00 -5.53
C TYR A 234 -2.14 20.87 -5.78
N GLU A 235 -2.59 20.93 -7.03
CA GLU A 235 -4.01 20.83 -7.40
C GLU A 235 -4.62 19.49 -6.94
N LEU A 236 -3.92 18.38 -7.21
CA LEU A 236 -4.36 17.07 -6.75
C LEU A 236 -4.47 17.00 -5.22
N LEU A 237 -3.39 17.39 -4.50
CA LEU A 237 -3.38 17.31 -3.04
C LEU A 237 -4.42 18.25 -2.42
N ALA A 238 -4.67 19.42 -3.01
CA ALA A 238 -5.74 20.33 -2.58
C ALA A 238 -7.14 19.70 -2.77
N ALA A 239 -7.38 19.02 -3.90
CA ALA A 239 -8.64 18.34 -4.16
C ALA A 239 -8.87 17.17 -3.19
N LEU A 240 -7.86 16.34 -2.96
CA LEU A 240 -7.90 15.22 -2.01
C LEU A 240 -8.05 15.70 -0.55
N HIS A 241 -7.34 16.78 -0.18
CA HIS A 241 -7.46 17.40 1.13
C HIS A 241 -8.88 17.92 1.42
N LYS A 242 -9.49 18.55 0.44
CA LYS A 242 -10.86 19.08 0.54
C LYS A 242 -11.90 18.00 0.84
N ILE A 243 -11.76 16.82 0.23
CA ILE A 243 -12.69 15.70 0.40
C ILE A 243 -12.31 14.75 1.54
N LYS A 244 -11.23 15.02 2.25
CA LYS A 244 -10.70 14.20 3.35
C LYS A 244 -10.37 12.76 2.93
N PHE A 245 -9.92 12.57 1.70
CA PHE A 245 -9.76 11.25 1.10
C PHE A 245 -8.67 10.40 1.78
N LEU A 246 -7.63 11.06 2.27
CA LEU A 246 -6.45 10.44 2.88
C LEU A 246 -6.42 10.60 4.41
N ASP A 247 -7.53 10.95 5.04
CA ASP A 247 -7.58 11.03 6.51
C ASP A 247 -7.55 9.63 7.12
N GLU A 248 -7.01 9.55 8.35
CA GLU A 248 -6.92 8.29 9.08
C GLU A 248 -8.25 7.47 9.08
N PRO A 249 -8.12 6.15 9.01
CA PRO A 249 -6.90 5.32 9.13
C PRO A 249 -6.11 5.11 7.83
N ARG A 250 -6.36 5.88 6.80
CA ARG A 250 -5.85 5.67 5.44
C ARG A 250 -4.40 6.11 5.19
N GLY A 251 -3.61 6.43 6.22
CA GLY A 251 -2.18 6.67 6.12
C GLY A 251 -1.75 7.89 5.29
N GLY A 252 -2.58 8.94 5.24
CA GLY A 252 -2.33 10.15 4.44
C GLY A 252 -1.23 11.08 4.94
N GLY A 253 -0.56 10.75 6.05
CA GLY A 253 0.38 11.66 6.71
C GLY A 253 1.48 12.20 5.79
N GLU A 254 2.09 11.35 4.98
CA GLU A 254 3.13 11.76 4.02
C GLU A 254 2.61 12.71 2.93
N TRP A 255 1.38 12.50 2.46
CA TRP A 255 0.72 13.37 1.50
C TRP A 255 0.46 14.76 2.07
N TRP A 256 -0.01 14.79 3.32
CA TRP A 256 -0.25 16.05 4.01
C TRP A 256 1.05 16.77 4.33
N ARG A 257 2.12 16.04 4.65
CA ARG A 257 3.46 16.61 4.80
C ARG A 257 3.94 17.25 3.50
N GLU A 258 3.81 16.56 2.35
CA GLU A 258 4.17 17.11 1.05
C GLU A 258 3.30 18.32 0.70
N PHE A 259 1.98 18.22 0.91
CA PHE A 259 1.06 19.32 0.64
C PHE A 259 1.40 20.56 1.46
N ALA A 260 1.71 20.39 2.74
CA ALA A 260 2.14 21.50 3.60
C ALA A 260 3.43 22.16 3.09
N LEU A 261 4.40 21.39 2.55
CA LEU A 261 5.60 21.95 1.92
C LEU A 261 5.26 22.79 0.67
N LEU A 262 4.35 22.31 -0.17
CA LEU A 262 3.88 23.06 -1.35
C LEU A 262 3.14 24.34 -0.95
N GLN A 263 2.33 24.29 0.12
CA GLN A 263 1.65 25.46 0.70
C GLN A 263 2.66 26.48 1.26
N LEU A 264 3.69 26.00 1.97
CA LEU A 264 4.76 26.88 2.50
C LEU A 264 5.56 27.55 1.38
N ALA A 265 5.87 26.83 0.31
CA ALA A 265 6.55 27.39 -0.87
C ALA A 265 5.74 28.53 -1.53
N ARG A 266 4.40 28.47 -1.41
CA ARG A 266 3.47 29.52 -1.90
C ARG A 266 3.18 30.63 -0.87
N GLY A 267 3.75 30.54 0.33
CA GLY A 267 3.50 31.49 1.40
C GLY A 267 2.17 31.29 2.15
N GLU A 268 1.49 30.16 1.94
CA GLU A 268 0.19 29.82 2.51
C GLU A 268 0.33 29.22 3.92
N ARG A 269 0.96 29.97 4.84
CA ARG A 269 1.33 29.49 6.17
C ARG A 269 0.16 28.94 7.00
N LEU A 270 -0.99 29.63 6.99
CA LEU A 270 -2.17 29.20 7.77
C LEU A 270 -2.75 27.89 7.21
N SER A 271 -2.80 27.75 5.88
CA SER A 271 -3.23 26.52 5.23
C SER A 271 -2.29 25.35 5.57
N ALA A 272 -0.97 25.59 5.59
CA ALA A 272 0.01 24.58 5.97
C ALA A 272 -0.21 24.10 7.42
N VAL A 273 -0.45 25.01 8.38
CA VAL A 273 -0.79 24.65 9.78
C VAL A 273 -2.02 23.77 9.83
N GLN A 274 -3.09 24.12 9.11
CA GLN A 274 -4.33 23.32 9.07
C GLN A 274 -4.12 21.95 8.43
N THR A 275 -3.26 21.86 7.43
CA THR A 275 -2.91 20.59 6.79
C THR A 275 -2.11 19.70 7.74
N LEU A 276 -1.10 20.24 8.42
CA LEU A 276 -0.27 19.51 9.38
C LEU A 276 -1.08 19.00 10.57
N ALA A 277 -2.08 19.75 11.02
CA ALA A 277 -2.95 19.36 12.14
C ALA A 277 -3.78 18.08 11.88
N ARG A 278 -3.83 17.60 10.63
CA ARG A 278 -4.52 16.35 10.26
C ARG A 278 -3.62 15.12 10.31
N ILE A 279 -2.32 15.31 10.56
CA ILE A 279 -1.36 14.21 10.60
C ILE A 279 -1.38 13.60 11.99
N THR A 280 -1.66 12.30 12.05
CA THR A 280 -1.66 11.52 13.29
C THR A 280 -0.56 10.46 13.31
N ASP A 281 0.07 10.16 12.17
CA ASP A 281 1.22 9.25 12.10
C ASP A 281 2.41 9.83 12.88
N PRO A 282 2.89 9.15 13.95
CA PRO A 282 3.94 9.69 14.80
C PRO A 282 5.29 9.83 14.07
N TYR A 283 5.61 8.95 13.10
CA TYR A 283 6.86 9.06 12.35
C TYR A 283 6.84 10.20 11.34
N VAL A 284 5.69 10.46 10.72
CA VAL A 284 5.53 11.63 9.87
C VAL A 284 5.68 12.91 10.70
N ILE A 285 5.12 12.96 11.90
CA ILE A 285 5.30 14.10 12.83
C ILE A 285 6.78 14.26 13.18
N ILE A 286 7.49 13.20 13.55
CA ILE A 286 8.94 13.24 13.82
C ILE A 286 9.70 13.80 12.61
N SER A 287 9.36 13.38 11.39
CA SER A 287 9.99 13.88 10.17
C SER A 287 9.78 15.39 9.96
N ILE A 288 8.61 15.90 10.34
CA ILE A 288 8.27 17.33 10.28
C ILE A 288 9.01 18.09 11.37
N GLU A 289 9.03 17.61 12.60
CA GLU A 289 9.77 18.20 13.71
C GLU A 289 11.28 18.29 13.42
N ALA A 290 11.81 17.26 12.76
CA ALA A 290 13.22 17.18 12.41
C ALA A 290 13.62 18.12 11.26
N ASP A 291 12.75 18.42 10.31
CA ASP A 291 13.08 19.12 9.07
C ASP A 291 12.93 20.64 9.21
N ARG A 292 14.01 21.40 8.90
CA ARG A 292 14.02 22.86 8.96
C ARG A 292 13.07 23.53 7.99
N ARG A 293 12.60 22.86 6.94
CA ARG A 293 11.61 23.40 6.01
C ARG A 293 10.29 23.76 6.70
N PHE A 294 10.01 23.13 7.85
CA PHE A 294 8.81 23.40 8.65
C PHE A 294 9.03 24.39 9.80
N ASP A 295 10.21 25.01 9.94
CA ASP A 295 10.51 25.92 11.06
C ASP A 295 9.53 27.07 11.19
N ALA A 296 8.94 27.51 10.08
CA ALA A 296 7.95 28.59 10.08
C ALA A 296 6.62 28.21 10.75
N VAL A 297 6.27 26.92 10.83
CA VAL A 297 4.92 26.47 11.23
C VAL A 297 4.90 25.40 12.32
N ARG A 298 5.97 24.60 12.51
CA ARG A 298 5.97 23.46 13.43
C ARG A 298 5.69 23.80 14.89
N THR A 299 5.97 25.02 15.32
CA THR A 299 5.74 25.51 16.69
C THR A 299 4.44 26.31 16.84
N GLU A 300 3.67 26.47 15.77
CA GLU A 300 2.36 27.11 15.85
C GLU A 300 1.40 26.26 16.67
N PRO A 301 0.60 26.87 17.56
CA PRO A 301 -0.38 26.12 18.35
C PRO A 301 -1.33 25.30 17.45
N GLY A 302 -1.42 24.01 17.73
CA GLY A 302 -2.29 23.09 16.99
C GLY A 302 -1.78 22.65 15.61
N ALA A 303 -0.53 22.99 15.23
CA ALA A 303 0.05 22.53 13.97
C ALA A 303 0.38 21.03 14.00
N LEU A 304 0.92 20.55 15.09
CA LEU A 304 1.30 19.15 15.28
C LEU A 304 0.78 18.63 16.62
N LEU A 305 0.44 17.35 16.63
CA LEU A 305 0.26 16.59 17.87
C LEU A 305 1.61 16.29 18.50
N GLY A 306 1.65 16.11 19.82
CA GLY A 306 2.81 15.49 20.45
C GLY A 306 2.96 14.04 19.99
N VAL A 307 4.20 13.57 19.78
CA VAL A 307 4.46 12.21 19.26
C VAL A 307 3.78 11.11 20.09
N PRO A 308 3.80 11.12 21.45
CA PRO A 308 3.05 10.11 22.23
C PRO A 308 1.54 10.16 22.00
N GLN A 309 0.96 11.34 21.88
CA GLN A 309 -0.47 11.51 21.61
C GLN A 309 -0.83 11.02 20.20
N ALA A 310 0.01 11.29 19.22
CA ALA A 310 -0.15 10.79 17.86
C ALA A 310 -0.11 9.26 17.82
N ALA A 311 0.84 8.64 18.53
CA ALA A 311 0.91 7.19 18.67
C ALA A 311 -0.38 6.58 19.26
N ASP A 312 -0.92 7.20 20.32
CA ASP A 312 -2.19 6.75 20.92
C ASP A 312 -3.36 6.86 19.92
N GLN A 313 -3.46 7.97 19.20
CA GLN A 313 -4.52 8.18 18.21
C GLN A 313 -4.43 7.21 17.03
N SER A 314 -3.23 6.93 16.54
CA SER A 314 -3.03 5.95 15.48
C SER A 314 -3.41 4.53 15.93
N ILE A 315 -3.04 4.14 17.14
CA ILE A 315 -3.42 2.84 17.72
C ILE A 315 -4.96 2.75 17.86
N GLU A 316 -5.61 3.80 18.35
CA GLU A 316 -7.08 3.83 18.46
C GLU A 316 -7.77 3.79 17.08
N ALA A 317 -7.20 4.41 16.07
CA ALA A 317 -7.73 4.40 14.71
C ALA A 317 -7.66 2.99 14.10
N GLU A 318 -6.49 2.32 14.21
CA GLU A 318 -6.32 0.95 13.72
C GLU A 318 -7.15 -0.07 14.51
N LEU A 319 -7.26 0.07 15.83
CA LEU A 319 -8.13 -0.76 16.62
C LEU A 319 -9.60 -0.63 16.17
N ARG A 320 -10.05 0.58 15.93
CA ARG A 320 -11.40 0.85 15.43
C ARG A 320 -11.61 0.29 14.02
N HIS A 321 -10.60 0.39 13.15
CA HIS A 321 -10.63 -0.18 11.81
C HIS A 321 -10.77 -1.70 11.86
N ALA A 322 -9.96 -2.38 12.67
CA ALA A 322 -10.05 -3.83 12.87
C ALA A 322 -11.42 -4.26 13.43
N GLN A 323 -12.02 -3.47 14.32
CA GLN A 323 -13.37 -3.74 14.85
C GLN A 323 -14.48 -3.57 13.80
N LEU A 324 -14.32 -2.63 12.87
CA LEU A 324 -15.30 -2.38 11.81
C LEU A 324 -15.22 -3.36 10.64
N THR A 325 -14.08 -4.04 10.48
CA THR A 325 -13.81 -4.99 9.39
C THR A 325 -13.35 -6.37 9.91
N PRO A 326 -14.13 -7.01 10.80
CA PRO A 326 -13.71 -8.25 11.47
C PRO A 326 -13.55 -9.45 10.53
N GLU A 327 -14.06 -9.35 9.31
CA GLU A 327 -13.89 -10.34 8.24
C GLU A 327 -12.53 -10.23 7.52
N ARG A 328 -11.70 -9.24 7.88
CA ARG A 328 -10.35 -9.03 7.34
C ARG A 328 -9.30 -9.11 8.43
N LEU A 329 -8.17 -9.69 8.11
CA LEU A 329 -7.01 -9.86 9.00
C LEU A 329 -6.00 -8.69 8.86
N GLU A 330 -5.97 -8.04 7.70
CA GLU A 330 -5.06 -6.93 7.40
C GLU A 330 -5.10 -5.81 8.46
N PRO A 331 -6.27 -5.28 8.92
CA PRO A 331 -6.29 -4.25 9.95
C PRO A 331 -5.75 -4.73 11.31
N THR A 332 -5.86 -6.03 11.60
CA THR A 332 -5.26 -6.64 12.80
C THR A 332 -3.74 -6.66 12.69
N ASN A 333 -3.19 -6.92 11.50
CA ASN A 333 -1.75 -6.83 11.24
C ASN A 333 -1.25 -5.39 11.40
N HIS A 334 -1.95 -4.40 10.82
CA HIS A 334 -1.59 -2.99 10.99
C HIS A 334 -1.60 -2.56 12.47
N LEU A 335 -2.62 -3.01 13.24
CA LEU A 335 -2.65 -2.75 14.68
C LEU A 335 -1.45 -3.37 15.41
N ALA A 336 -1.11 -4.61 15.11
CA ALA A 336 0.04 -5.28 15.73
C ALA A 336 1.36 -4.57 15.42
N GLU A 337 1.55 -4.16 14.18
CA GLU A 337 2.72 -3.43 13.71
C GLU A 337 2.86 -2.07 14.40
N ILE A 338 1.82 -1.24 14.40
CA ILE A 338 1.89 0.08 15.05
C ILE A 338 2.14 -0.04 16.55
N LEU A 339 1.62 -1.12 17.20
CA LEU A 339 1.92 -1.42 18.59
C LEU A 339 3.40 -1.74 18.80
N ILE A 340 4.04 -2.51 17.90
CA ILE A 340 5.49 -2.79 17.96
C ILE A 340 6.26 -1.47 17.80
N ASN A 341 5.97 -0.71 16.77
CA ASN A 341 6.63 0.55 16.46
C ASN A 341 6.49 1.59 17.58
N CYS A 342 5.37 1.57 18.29
CA CYS A 342 5.13 2.41 19.47
C CYS A 342 5.68 1.83 20.78
N ALA A 343 6.60 0.86 20.73
CA ALA A 343 7.21 0.20 21.88
C ALA A 343 6.19 -0.52 22.82
N ARG A 344 5.08 -1.02 22.25
CA ARG A 344 4.00 -1.74 22.96
C ARG A 344 3.95 -3.22 22.59
N GLN A 345 5.10 -3.88 22.53
CA GLN A 345 5.29 -5.27 22.07
C GLN A 345 4.40 -6.29 22.79
N ARG A 346 4.13 -6.10 24.10
CA ARG A 346 3.23 -7.01 24.86
C ARG A 346 1.78 -6.91 24.36
N GLN A 347 1.33 -5.72 23.94
CA GLN A 347 0.00 -5.55 23.38
C GLN A 347 -0.05 -6.15 21.96
N ALA A 348 1.01 -5.97 21.15
CA ALA A 348 1.13 -6.63 19.86
C ALA A 348 1.07 -8.16 19.99
N LEU A 349 1.75 -8.76 20.98
CA LEU A 349 1.62 -10.19 21.26
C LEU A 349 0.19 -10.59 21.62
N SER A 350 -0.53 -9.79 22.42
CA SER A 350 -1.92 -10.11 22.76
C SER A 350 -2.83 -10.08 21.53
N VAL A 351 -2.61 -9.14 20.60
CA VAL A 351 -3.36 -9.04 19.35
C VAL A 351 -3.08 -10.24 18.44
N THR A 352 -1.80 -10.58 18.25
CA THR A 352 -1.41 -11.71 17.38
C THR A 352 -1.75 -13.06 17.98
N ASP A 353 -1.62 -13.25 19.32
CA ASP A 353 -2.04 -14.46 20.02
C ASP A 353 -3.55 -14.69 19.86
N ALA A 354 -4.35 -13.62 20.02
CA ALA A 354 -5.81 -13.70 19.82
C ALA A 354 -6.17 -14.07 18.37
N ALA A 355 -5.44 -13.57 17.37
CA ALA A 355 -5.64 -13.97 15.97
C ALA A 355 -5.32 -15.46 15.74
N ILE A 356 -4.25 -15.97 16.35
CA ILE A 356 -3.88 -17.37 16.25
C ILE A 356 -4.91 -18.27 16.92
N GLU A 357 -5.36 -17.94 18.15
CA GLU A 357 -6.42 -18.67 18.86
C GLU A 357 -7.73 -18.70 18.03
N TYR A 358 -8.12 -17.55 17.46
CA TYR A 358 -9.31 -17.46 16.64
C TYR A 358 -9.23 -18.34 15.38
N ARG A 359 -8.06 -18.40 14.73
CA ARG A 359 -7.81 -19.30 13.61
C ARG A 359 -7.90 -20.77 14.00
N GLU A 360 -7.38 -21.14 15.19
CA GLU A 360 -7.45 -22.51 15.70
C GLU A 360 -8.90 -22.96 15.95
N GLU A 361 -9.75 -22.04 16.45
CA GLU A 361 -11.17 -22.32 16.71
C GLU A 361 -12.02 -22.35 15.45
N HIS A 362 -11.73 -21.51 14.43
CA HIS A 362 -12.62 -21.26 13.29
C HIS A 362 -12.04 -21.70 11.92
N GLY A 363 -10.78 -22.09 11.88
CA GLY A 363 -10.08 -22.52 10.65
C GLY A 363 -9.68 -21.35 9.73
N SER A 364 -9.14 -21.68 8.56
CA SER A 364 -8.67 -20.69 7.56
C SER A 364 -9.78 -19.86 6.92
N GLY A 365 -11.04 -20.32 6.96
CA GLY A 365 -12.18 -19.58 6.45
C GLY A 365 -12.68 -18.43 7.35
N ALA A 366 -11.98 -18.14 8.46
CA ALA A 366 -12.34 -17.09 9.40
C ALA A 366 -12.25 -15.69 8.79
N TRP A 367 -11.33 -15.47 7.86
CA TRP A 367 -11.12 -14.20 7.19
C TRP A 367 -11.11 -14.32 5.67
N SER A 368 -11.55 -13.27 5.00
CA SER A 368 -11.62 -13.20 3.54
C SER A 368 -10.24 -13.06 2.88
N ASP A 369 -9.25 -12.54 3.61
CA ASP A 369 -7.87 -12.26 3.21
C ASP A 369 -6.85 -13.20 3.91
N TYR A 370 -7.30 -14.32 4.48
CA TYR A 370 -6.48 -15.25 5.26
C TYR A 370 -5.18 -15.67 4.53
N GLU A 371 -5.30 -16.09 3.27
CA GLU A 371 -4.17 -16.61 2.49
C GLU A 371 -3.07 -15.55 2.26
N ALA A 372 -3.45 -14.28 2.21
CA ALA A 372 -2.52 -13.18 2.02
C ALA A 372 -1.96 -12.63 3.34
N GLN A 373 -2.70 -12.77 4.44
CA GLN A 373 -2.43 -12.01 5.66
C GLN A 373 -1.98 -12.85 6.85
N TYR A 374 -2.29 -14.16 6.90
CA TYR A 374 -2.01 -14.92 8.11
C TYR A 374 -0.51 -15.14 8.38
N ALA A 375 0.31 -15.25 7.34
CA ALA A 375 1.75 -15.31 7.50
C ALA A 375 2.32 -14.05 8.20
N TRP A 376 1.71 -12.89 7.94
CA TRP A 376 2.07 -11.62 8.59
C TRP A 376 1.73 -11.59 10.08
N VAL A 377 0.60 -12.21 10.51
CA VAL A 377 0.32 -12.37 11.95
C VAL A 377 1.48 -13.07 12.64
N LEU A 378 2.00 -14.15 12.03
CA LEU A 378 3.10 -14.94 12.61
C LEU A 378 4.42 -14.17 12.57
N THR A 379 4.68 -13.41 11.51
CA THR A 379 5.84 -12.52 11.38
C THR A 379 5.82 -11.45 12.45
N LEU A 380 4.73 -10.70 12.58
CA LEU A 380 4.60 -9.63 13.59
C LEU A 380 4.66 -10.18 15.03
N ARG A 381 4.15 -11.40 15.24
CA ARG A 381 4.34 -12.08 16.52
C ARG A 381 5.81 -12.39 16.79
N ALA A 382 6.54 -12.85 15.78
CA ALA A 382 7.96 -13.11 15.89
C ALA A 382 8.74 -11.82 16.19
N ASP A 383 8.42 -10.72 15.53
CA ASP A 383 9.06 -9.41 15.74
C ASP A 383 8.79 -8.88 17.16
N ALA A 384 7.56 -9.01 17.65
CA ALA A 384 7.23 -8.65 19.04
C ALA A 384 7.97 -9.50 20.07
N LEU A 385 8.13 -10.81 19.81
CA LEU A 385 8.93 -11.71 20.66
C LEU A 385 10.41 -11.33 20.63
N TYR A 386 10.92 -11.01 19.45
CA TYR A 386 12.31 -10.62 19.24
C TYR A 386 12.64 -9.33 20.01
N SER A 387 11.82 -8.30 19.84
CA SER A 387 11.94 -7.02 20.53
C SER A 387 11.83 -7.13 22.07
N LEU A 388 11.23 -8.23 22.58
CA LEU A 388 11.19 -8.56 24.00
C LEU A 388 12.37 -9.42 24.47
N GLY A 389 13.34 -9.71 23.59
CA GLY A 389 14.50 -10.56 23.89
C GLY A 389 14.19 -12.07 23.96
N ARG A 390 13.01 -12.49 23.47
CA ARG A 390 12.60 -13.90 23.44
C ARG A 390 13.02 -14.55 22.12
N PHE A 391 14.32 -14.50 21.82
CA PHE A 391 14.89 -14.79 20.51
C PHE A 391 14.58 -16.20 20.00
N GLU A 392 14.69 -17.25 20.83
CA GLU A 392 14.40 -18.62 20.40
C GLU A 392 12.92 -18.79 20.02
N ALA A 393 12.02 -18.16 20.77
CA ALA A 393 10.60 -18.18 20.46
C ALA A 393 10.28 -17.39 19.18
N ALA A 394 10.98 -16.27 18.95
CA ALA A 394 10.85 -15.47 17.74
C ALA A 394 11.28 -16.27 16.50
N VAL A 395 12.45 -16.91 16.54
CA VAL A 395 12.95 -17.76 15.46
C VAL A 395 11.98 -18.91 15.16
N ALA A 396 11.51 -19.63 16.17
CA ALA A 396 10.56 -20.73 15.99
C ALA A 396 9.24 -20.25 15.34
N GLN A 397 8.79 -19.05 15.70
CA GLN A 397 7.60 -18.44 15.10
C GLN A 397 7.85 -18.03 13.64
N MET A 398 8.98 -17.41 13.33
CA MET A 398 9.36 -17.00 11.98
C MET A 398 9.61 -18.22 11.07
N GLU A 399 10.19 -19.32 11.60
CA GLU A 399 10.27 -20.59 10.88
C GLU A 399 8.89 -21.09 10.47
N THR A 400 7.89 -20.94 11.34
CA THR A 400 6.52 -21.33 11.03
C THR A 400 5.94 -20.45 9.93
N ALA A 401 6.12 -19.13 10.02
CA ALA A 401 5.69 -18.18 8.99
C ALA A 401 6.33 -18.48 7.63
N SER A 402 7.64 -18.77 7.60
CA SER A 402 8.39 -19.05 6.36
C SER A 402 7.96 -20.32 5.62
N ARG A 403 7.21 -21.22 6.29
CA ARG A 403 6.67 -22.46 5.68
C ARG A 403 5.26 -22.31 5.15
N LEU A 404 4.58 -21.22 5.47
CA LEU A 404 3.28 -20.92 4.89
C LEU A 404 3.46 -20.50 3.45
N HIS A 405 2.52 -20.92 2.60
CA HIS A 405 2.53 -20.46 1.23
C HIS A 405 2.07 -19.01 1.17
N GLU A 406 2.82 -18.24 0.41
CA GLU A 406 2.43 -16.95 -0.07
C GLU A 406 1.96 -17.11 -1.51
N GLN A 407 0.74 -16.71 -1.80
CA GLN A 407 0.26 -16.89 -3.17
C GLN A 407 0.89 -15.83 -4.09
N PRO A 408 1.51 -16.25 -5.22
CA PRO A 408 1.40 -17.58 -5.85
C PRO A 408 2.51 -18.60 -5.54
N GLY A 409 3.35 -18.43 -4.52
CA GLY A 409 4.50 -19.31 -4.32
C GLY A 409 4.94 -19.52 -2.86
N ALA A 410 6.25 -19.67 -2.66
CA ALA A 410 6.87 -19.75 -1.34
C ALA A 410 6.83 -18.38 -0.64
N ASN A 411 6.86 -18.36 0.70
CA ASN A 411 6.94 -17.13 1.47
C ASN A 411 8.40 -16.64 1.53
N ASP A 412 8.83 -15.97 0.47
CA ASP A 412 10.19 -15.47 0.34
C ASP A 412 10.48 -14.35 1.36
N SER A 413 9.51 -13.51 1.67
CA SER A 413 9.67 -12.42 2.65
C SER A 413 9.91 -12.95 4.06
N ALA A 414 9.05 -13.82 4.58
CA ALA A 414 9.28 -14.43 5.89
C ALA A 414 10.56 -15.30 5.90
N THR A 415 10.97 -15.84 4.75
CA THR A 415 12.24 -16.58 4.63
C THR A 415 13.45 -15.64 4.73
N ILE A 416 13.40 -14.45 4.13
CA ILE A 416 14.46 -13.43 4.24
C ILE A 416 14.52 -12.91 5.68
N ASN A 417 13.37 -12.57 6.29
CA ASN A 417 13.30 -12.12 7.68
C ASN A 417 13.84 -13.19 8.68
N LEU A 418 13.57 -14.48 8.40
CA LEU A 418 14.17 -15.56 9.19
C LEU A 418 15.70 -15.60 9.06
N ALA A 419 16.23 -15.39 7.85
CA ALA A 419 17.67 -15.34 7.63
C ALA A 419 18.31 -14.13 8.33
N GLU A 420 17.63 -12.99 8.34
CA GLU A 420 18.02 -11.80 9.09
C GLU A 420 18.12 -12.11 10.60
N MET A 421 17.09 -12.70 11.20
CA MET A 421 17.12 -13.12 12.61
C MET A 421 18.29 -14.07 12.90
N TYR A 422 18.55 -15.03 12.01
CA TYR A 422 19.71 -15.91 12.17
C TYR A 422 21.04 -15.15 12.07
N ASN A 423 21.18 -14.19 11.17
CA ASN A 423 22.39 -13.37 11.02
C ASN A 423 22.62 -12.52 12.28
N GLU A 424 21.60 -11.89 12.82
CA GLU A 424 21.70 -11.09 14.05
C GLU A 424 22.04 -11.94 15.29
N LEU A 425 21.58 -13.19 15.33
CA LEU A 425 21.93 -14.15 16.37
C LEU A 425 23.31 -14.80 16.16
N GLY A 426 24.04 -14.44 15.09
CA GLY A 426 25.33 -15.04 14.76
C GLY A 426 25.23 -16.48 14.24
N GLN A 427 24.03 -16.93 13.88
CA GLN A 427 23.75 -18.27 13.36
C GLN A 427 23.94 -18.31 11.83
N THR A 428 25.12 -17.94 11.38
CA THR A 428 25.45 -17.70 9.96
C THR A 428 25.18 -18.90 9.05
N GLN A 429 25.37 -20.13 9.56
CA GLN A 429 25.10 -21.34 8.75
C GLN A 429 23.59 -21.51 8.48
N GLN A 430 22.76 -21.26 9.49
CA GLN A 430 21.30 -21.30 9.33
C GLN A 430 20.81 -20.19 8.40
N ALA A 431 21.36 -18.98 8.54
CA ALA A 431 21.07 -17.87 7.63
C ALA A 431 21.41 -18.24 6.18
N ALA A 432 22.61 -18.75 5.91
CA ALA A 432 23.04 -19.18 4.59
C ALA A 432 22.13 -20.25 3.99
N ALA A 433 21.76 -21.28 4.78
CA ALA A 433 20.88 -22.35 4.35
C ALA A 433 19.45 -21.84 4.07
N THR A 434 18.99 -20.89 4.86
CA THR A 434 17.65 -20.27 4.70
C THR A 434 17.59 -19.44 3.41
N LEU A 435 18.61 -18.63 3.12
CA LEU A 435 18.67 -17.81 1.90
C LEU A 435 18.73 -18.63 0.60
N GLN A 436 19.21 -19.89 0.66
CA GLN A 436 19.20 -20.80 -0.51
C GLN A 436 17.79 -21.23 -0.92
N ARG A 437 16.79 -21.10 -0.05
CA ARG A 437 15.39 -21.43 -0.32
C ARG A 437 14.66 -20.37 -1.12
N VAL A 438 15.18 -19.13 -1.11
CA VAL A 438 14.56 -17.98 -1.77
C VAL A 438 14.78 -18.05 -3.28
N ALA A 439 13.73 -17.82 -4.06
CA ALA A 439 13.77 -17.76 -5.52
C ALA A 439 14.02 -16.31 -5.98
N PRO A 440 15.26 -15.94 -6.35
CA PRO A 440 15.58 -14.54 -6.60
C PRO A 440 14.76 -13.89 -7.72
N ASP A 441 14.38 -14.66 -8.74
CA ASP A 441 13.65 -14.16 -9.91
C ASP A 441 12.15 -13.91 -9.62
N ALA A 442 11.65 -14.39 -8.46
CA ALA A 442 10.30 -14.15 -8.02
C ALA A 442 10.18 -12.88 -7.15
N LEU A 443 11.30 -12.35 -6.68
CA LEU A 443 11.33 -11.18 -5.81
C LEU A 443 11.10 -9.89 -6.58
N SER A 444 10.53 -8.94 -5.88
CA SER A 444 10.54 -7.54 -6.25
C SER A 444 11.95 -6.94 -6.25
N ALA A 445 12.10 -5.75 -6.82
CA ALA A 445 13.36 -5.00 -6.77
C ALA A 445 13.82 -4.78 -5.32
N TYR A 446 12.89 -4.37 -4.44
CA TYR A 446 13.16 -4.21 -3.01
C TYR A 446 13.52 -5.55 -2.34
N GLY A 447 12.69 -6.59 -2.49
CA GLY A 447 12.96 -7.91 -1.91
C GLY A 447 14.31 -8.49 -2.36
N ARG A 448 14.74 -8.17 -3.59
CA ARG A 448 16.07 -8.52 -4.06
C ARG A 448 17.17 -7.76 -3.33
N MET A 449 16.96 -6.49 -3.01
CA MET A 449 17.90 -5.70 -2.19
C MET A 449 18.04 -6.31 -0.79
N GLN A 450 16.95 -6.72 -0.15
CA GLN A 450 16.97 -7.38 1.17
C GLN A 450 17.71 -8.73 1.10
N LEU A 451 17.39 -9.56 0.11
CA LEU A 451 18.11 -10.82 -0.10
C LEU A 451 19.63 -10.63 -0.23
N GLU A 452 20.05 -9.67 -1.03
CA GLU A 452 21.49 -9.42 -1.24
C GLU A 452 22.14 -8.76 0.00
N SER A 453 21.39 -7.99 0.80
CA SER A 453 21.87 -7.48 2.11
C SER A 453 22.15 -8.62 3.07
N GLU A 454 21.24 -9.60 3.18
CA GLU A 454 21.43 -10.75 4.06
C GLU A 454 22.54 -11.68 3.57
N LYS A 455 22.70 -11.85 2.25
CA LYS A 455 23.86 -12.55 1.68
C LYS A 455 25.17 -11.84 1.97
N LEU A 456 25.19 -10.51 1.96
CA LEU A 456 26.38 -9.73 2.35
C LEU A 456 26.74 -9.98 3.81
N ARG A 457 25.76 -9.97 4.73
CA ARG A 457 25.98 -10.28 6.16
C ARG A 457 26.62 -11.66 6.34
N VAL A 458 26.08 -12.68 5.67
CA VAL A 458 26.65 -14.04 5.67
C VAL A 458 28.09 -14.03 5.15
N ALA A 459 28.34 -13.40 3.99
CA ALA A 459 29.66 -13.40 3.36
C ALA A 459 30.73 -12.70 4.23
N VAL A 460 30.38 -11.59 4.87
CA VAL A 460 31.24 -10.88 5.81
C VAL A 460 31.55 -11.76 7.04
N ALA A 461 30.54 -12.40 7.60
CA ALA A 461 30.68 -13.24 8.80
C ALA A 461 31.59 -14.47 8.56
N VAL A 462 31.59 -15.03 7.33
CA VAL A 462 32.47 -16.16 6.97
C VAL A 462 33.77 -15.73 6.25
N HIS A 463 34.04 -14.43 6.15
CA HIS A 463 35.21 -13.85 5.48
C HIS A 463 35.33 -14.24 3.99
N ASP A 464 34.20 -14.44 3.28
CA ASP A 464 34.18 -14.63 1.83
C ASP A 464 34.16 -13.29 1.10
N GLU A 465 35.34 -12.72 0.88
CA GLU A 465 35.52 -11.43 0.22
C GLU A 465 34.91 -11.38 -1.19
N ARG A 466 34.90 -12.52 -1.92
CA ARG A 466 34.32 -12.57 -3.28
C ARG A 466 32.80 -12.50 -3.25
N ALA A 467 32.18 -13.22 -2.35
CA ALA A 467 30.74 -13.15 -2.17
C ALA A 467 30.32 -11.78 -1.64
N ALA A 468 31.03 -11.23 -0.66
CA ALA A 468 30.78 -9.89 -0.12
C ALA A 468 30.88 -8.81 -1.21
N THR A 469 31.92 -8.85 -2.05
CA THR A 469 32.08 -7.91 -3.17
C THR A 469 30.90 -8.01 -4.15
N ARG A 470 30.50 -9.23 -4.54
CA ARG A 470 29.37 -9.41 -5.48
C ARG A 470 28.06 -8.85 -4.93
N ALA A 471 27.74 -9.15 -3.67
CA ALA A 471 26.53 -8.66 -3.03
C ALA A 471 26.54 -7.12 -2.92
N LEU A 472 27.66 -6.54 -2.48
CA LEU A 472 27.80 -5.09 -2.37
C LEU A 472 27.73 -4.38 -3.74
N ASP A 473 28.31 -4.97 -4.80
CA ASP A 473 28.22 -4.45 -6.16
C ASP A 473 26.79 -4.47 -6.69
N TYR A 474 26.02 -5.53 -6.39
CA TYR A 474 24.59 -5.57 -6.71
C TYR A 474 23.85 -4.43 -6.01
N LEU A 475 23.97 -4.33 -4.68
CA LEU A 475 23.32 -3.30 -3.87
C LEU A 475 23.67 -1.89 -4.32
N ARG A 476 24.92 -1.65 -4.71
CA ARG A 476 25.37 -0.36 -5.25
C ARG A 476 24.71 -0.04 -6.59
N SER A 477 24.62 -1.02 -7.49
CA SER A 477 24.06 -0.81 -8.84
C SER A 477 22.54 -0.65 -8.84
N HIS A 478 21.86 -1.13 -7.79
CA HIS A 478 20.40 -1.08 -7.60
C HIS A 478 19.99 -0.21 -6.39
N ARG A 479 20.89 0.68 -5.92
CA ARG A 479 20.67 1.48 -4.71
C ARG A 479 19.37 2.31 -4.75
N ASP A 480 18.87 2.65 -5.93
CA ASP A 480 17.66 3.44 -6.11
C ASP A 480 16.39 2.61 -5.82
N ASP A 481 16.50 1.26 -5.80
CA ASP A 481 15.39 0.37 -5.42
C ASP A 481 15.18 0.35 -3.89
N ALA A 482 16.28 0.47 -3.09
CA ALA A 482 16.23 0.57 -1.63
C ALA A 482 17.49 1.24 -1.09
N VAL A 483 17.50 2.57 -1.03
CA VAL A 483 18.70 3.34 -0.61
C VAL A 483 19.08 3.08 0.86
N SER A 484 18.11 2.78 1.73
CA SER A 484 18.37 2.41 3.13
C SER A 484 19.09 1.06 3.22
N ALA A 485 18.66 0.05 2.48
CA ALA A 485 19.33 -1.25 2.44
C ALA A 485 20.80 -1.09 1.97
N TYR A 486 21.07 -0.26 0.95
CA TYR A 486 22.44 0.03 0.54
C TYR A 486 23.22 0.81 1.62
N GLN A 487 22.56 1.71 2.37
CA GLN A 487 23.17 2.42 3.51
C GLN A 487 23.65 1.43 4.59
N HIS A 488 22.81 0.47 4.98
CA HIS A 488 23.16 -0.59 5.93
C HIS A 488 24.23 -1.53 5.38
N ALA A 489 24.17 -1.88 4.11
CA ALA A 489 25.17 -2.72 3.46
C ALA A 489 26.59 -2.12 3.50
N LEU A 490 26.71 -0.80 3.37
CA LEU A 490 27.99 -0.11 3.52
C LEU A 490 28.55 -0.25 4.94
N LEU A 491 27.71 -0.19 5.97
CA LEU A 491 28.12 -0.41 7.36
C LEU A 491 28.53 -1.87 7.60
N THR A 492 27.74 -2.81 7.10
CA THR A 492 28.05 -4.26 7.17
C THR A 492 29.39 -4.57 6.51
N ALA A 493 29.70 -3.93 5.38
CA ALA A 493 30.95 -4.08 4.66
C ALA A 493 32.11 -3.25 5.23
N HIS A 494 31.95 -2.60 6.41
CA HIS A 494 32.95 -1.72 7.03
C HIS A 494 33.39 -0.54 6.13
N ARG A 495 32.48 -0.03 5.29
CA ARG A 495 32.70 1.11 4.38
C ARG A 495 32.15 2.40 5.01
N ASP A 496 32.62 2.73 6.22
CA ASP A 496 32.07 3.82 7.04
C ASP A 496 32.16 5.20 6.36
N ASP A 497 33.22 5.47 5.59
CA ASP A 497 33.36 6.72 4.84
C ASP A 497 32.35 6.83 3.70
N ASP A 498 32.10 5.74 2.96
CA ASP A 498 31.10 5.70 1.91
C ASP A 498 29.69 5.80 2.52
N GLY A 499 29.46 5.14 3.67
CA GLY A 499 28.25 5.24 4.44
C GLY A 499 27.95 6.67 4.87
N ALA A 500 28.96 7.39 5.39
CA ALA A 500 28.81 8.80 5.76
C ALA A 500 28.54 9.68 4.53
N ALA A 501 29.24 9.47 3.43
CA ALA A 501 29.03 10.22 2.19
C ALA A 501 27.59 10.00 1.64
N LEU A 502 27.07 8.76 1.67
CA LEU A 502 25.71 8.46 1.25
C LEU A 502 24.69 9.12 2.17
N LEU A 503 24.84 9.05 3.49
CA LEU A 503 23.92 9.70 4.43
C LEU A 503 23.88 11.23 4.23
N ILE A 504 25.05 11.86 4.03
CA ILE A 504 25.15 13.29 3.71
C ILE A 504 24.43 13.61 2.40
N ALA A 505 24.58 12.76 1.37
CA ALA A 505 23.87 12.94 0.10
C ALA A 505 22.35 12.81 0.27
N ARG A 506 21.85 11.82 1.03
CA ARG A 506 20.42 11.63 1.35
C ARG A 506 19.84 12.84 2.11
N LEU A 507 20.59 13.40 3.06
CA LEU A 507 20.16 14.60 3.81
C LEU A 507 20.04 15.84 2.90
N ARG A 508 20.89 15.95 1.87
CA ARG A 508 20.86 17.08 0.92
C ARG A 508 19.76 16.94 -0.12
N GLU A 509 19.45 15.71 -0.51
CA GLU A 509 18.42 15.43 -1.52
C GLU A 509 17.01 15.62 -0.92
N PRO A 510 16.18 16.56 -1.43
CA PRO A 510 14.85 16.85 -0.86
C PRO A 510 13.92 15.64 -0.76
N GLN A 511 14.01 14.71 -1.71
CA GLN A 511 13.16 13.51 -1.77
C GLN A 511 13.59 12.44 -0.76
N LEU A 512 14.89 12.35 -0.46
CA LEU A 512 15.45 11.36 0.48
C LEU A 512 15.61 11.92 1.91
N ARG A 513 15.50 13.24 2.07
CA ARG A 513 15.78 13.93 3.34
C ARG A 513 14.92 13.47 4.49
N SER A 514 13.63 13.26 4.26
CA SER A 514 12.70 12.85 5.32
C SER A 514 13.13 11.53 5.95
N ALA A 515 13.35 10.50 5.14
CA ALA A 515 13.82 9.20 5.61
C ALA A 515 15.21 9.28 6.26
N ALA A 516 16.13 10.10 5.70
CA ALA A 516 17.45 10.31 6.30
C ALA A 516 17.37 11.03 7.66
N LEU A 517 16.48 12.00 7.82
CA LEU A 517 16.26 12.68 9.10
C LEU A 517 15.60 11.77 10.13
N LEU A 518 14.67 10.90 9.72
CA LEU A 518 14.10 9.88 10.59
C LEU A 518 15.17 8.91 11.09
N ALA A 519 16.03 8.40 10.20
CA ALA A 519 17.06 7.43 10.53
C ALA A 519 18.10 7.95 11.55
N VAL A 520 18.33 9.26 11.62
CA VAL A 520 19.32 9.84 12.55
C VAL A 520 18.74 10.26 13.91
N GLN A 521 17.43 10.09 14.14
CA GLN A 521 16.82 10.40 15.44
C GLN A 521 17.26 9.38 16.50
N VAL A 522 17.08 9.73 17.78
CA VAL A 522 17.33 8.84 18.91
C VAL A 522 16.01 8.19 19.32
N TYR A 523 15.92 6.89 19.17
CA TYR A 523 14.74 6.09 19.51
C TYR A 523 14.93 5.26 20.77
N ALA A 524 13.82 4.85 21.38
CA ALA A 524 13.83 3.86 22.43
C ALA A 524 14.52 2.57 21.93
N GLN A 525 15.20 1.89 22.83
CA GLN A 525 15.92 0.66 22.48
C GLN A 525 15.09 -0.54 22.91
N ASP A 526 14.93 -1.48 22.01
CA ASP A 526 14.43 -2.82 22.27
C ASP A 526 15.59 -3.79 22.56
N ALA A 527 15.26 -5.03 22.87
CA ALA A 527 16.26 -6.07 23.02
C ALA A 527 16.94 -6.34 21.67
N ALA A 528 18.25 -6.52 21.69
CA ALA A 528 19.00 -6.93 20.52
C ALA A 528 20.13 -7.88 20.92
N PRO A 529 20.48 -8.87 20.08
CA PRO A 529 21.65 -9.72 20.28
C PRO A 529 22.96 -8.95 20.05
N ALA A 530 24.09 -9.59 20.34
CA ALA A 530 25.40 -8.94 20.30
C ALA A 530 25.74 -8.30 18.95
N ALA A 531 25.43 -8.97 17.84
CA ALA A 531 25.67 -8.43 16.50
C ALA A 531 24.80 -7.21 16.21
N GLY A 532 23.53 -7.23 16.55
CA GLY A 532 22.64 -6.06 16.41
C GLY A 532 23.10 -4.88 17.29
N LEU A 533 23.60 -5.13 18.49
CA LEU A 533 24.16 -4.07 19.35
C LEU A 533 25.42 -3.45 18.73
N GLU A 534 26.27 -4.24 18.08
CA GLU A 534 27.47 -3.76 17.37
C GLU A 534 27.08 -2.90 16.16
N GLU A 535 26.12 -3.33 15.36
CA GLU A 535 25.61 -2.56 14.22
C GLU A 535 25.02 -1.23 14.65
N ARG A 536 24.20 -1.23 15.71
CA ARG A 536 23.63 0.01 16.32
C ARG A 536 24.74 0.94 16.84
N ALA A 537 25.81 0.39 17.42
CA ALA A 537 26.96 1.19 17.88
C ALA A 537 27.70 1.83 16.70
N ARG A 538 27.90 1.10 15.61
CA ARG A 538 28.53 1.59 14.38
C ARG A 538 27.70 2.68 13.72
N TRP A 539 26.38 2.50 13.61
CA TRP A 539 25.48 3.53 13.10
C TRP A 539 25.59 4.82 13.93
N ARG A 540 25.53 4.71 15.27
CA ARG A 540 25.70 5.87 16.16
C ARG A 540 27.03 6.57 15.97
N ALA A 541 28.12 5.81 15.80
CA ALA A 541 29.45 6.37 15.54
C ALA A 541 29.49 7.11 14.20
N LEU A 542 28.87 6.57 13.16
CA LEU A 542 28.74 7.22 11.85
C LEU A 542 27.93 8.53 11.96
N VAL A 543 26.78 8.50 12.62
CA VAL A 543 25.96 9.71 12.83
C VAL A 543 26.71 10.75 13.65
N ALA A 544 27.54 10.37 14.62
CA ALA A 544 28.32 11.28 15.46
C ALA A 544 29.51 11.96 14.75
N ARG A 545 29.85 11.56 13.51
CA ARG A 545 30.93 12.20 12.73
C ARG A 545 30.66 13.68 12.52
N ALA A 546 31.68 14.50 12.58
CA ALA A 546 31.57 15.95 12.46
C ALA A 546 30.97 16.40 11.11
N ASP A 547 31.34 15.74 9.99
CA ASP A 547 30.84 16.03 8.66
C ASP A 547 29.33 15.66 8.52
N VAL A 548 28.91 14.55 9.11
CA VAL A 548 27.50 14.12 9.17
C VAL A 548 26.68 15.07 10.06
N GLN A 549 27.16 15.40 11.24
CA GLN A 549 26.50 16.36 12.14
C GLN A 549 26.35 17.75 11.51
N GLN A 550 27.34 18.19 10.75
CA GLN A 550 27.24 19.43 9.98
C GLN A 550 26.14 19.33 8.90
N ALA A 551 26.03 18.20 8.21
CA ALA A 551 24.99 17.99 7.20
C ALA A 551 23.60 17.93 7.84
N ILE A 552 23.43 17.23 8.98
CA ILE A 552 22.17 17.18 9.73
C ILE A 552 21.76 18.58 10.15
N SER A 553 22.67 19.34 10.80
CA SER A 553 22.35 20.68 11.32
C SER A 553 22.01 21.70 10.24
N ALA A 554 22.50 21.49 9.01
CA ALA A 554 22.17 22.35 7.86
C ALA A 554 20.71 22.20 7.42
N VAL A 555 20.12 20.99 7.53
CA VAL A 555 18.79 20.69 7.00
C VAL A 555 17.76 20.31 8.06
N GLY A 556 18.21 19.95 9.27
CA GLY A 556 17.34 19.41 10.29
C GLY A 556 17.90 19.51 11.71
N ARG A 557 17.41 18.65 12.57
CA ARG A 557 17.80 18.48 13.97
C ARG A 557 17.61 17.04 14.43
N VAL A 558 18.23 16.67 15.54
CA VAL A 558 18.08 15.37 16.21
C VAL A 558 17.36 15.59 17.55
N ALA A 559 16.44 14.70 17.88
CA ALA A 559 15.73 14.64 19.14
C ALA A 559 15.55 13.18 19.61
N GLU A 560 15.06 12.99 20.83
CA GLU A 560 14.78 11.69 21.42
C GLU A 560 13.27 11.41 21.37
N TYR A 561 12.90 10.18 21.01
CA TYR A 561 11.51 9.75 20.88
C TYR A 561 11.27 8.40 21.58
N PRO A 562 10.10 8.24 22.26
CA PRO A 562 9.77 7.01 22.99
C PRO A 562 9.17 5.92 22.08
N LEU A 563 9.56 5.88 20.83
CA LEU A 563 9.17 4.90 19.82
C LEU A 563 10.37 4.03 19.49
N LEU A 564 10.15 2.84 18.92
CA LEU A 564 11.25 2.08 18.32
C LEU A 564 11.65 2.72 16.99
N MET A 565 12.90 2.48 16.57
CA MET A 565 13.30 2.83 15.22
C MET A 565 12.54 1.94 14.24
N ALA A 566 11.73 2.53 13.37
CA ALA A 566 11.20 1.79 12.24
C ALA A 566 12.30 1.61 11.19
N ASP A 567 12.27 0.53 10.43
CA ASP A 567 13.18 0.30 9.32
C ASP A 567 12.90 1.30 8.20
N PHE A 568 13.85 2.21 7.94
CA PHE A 568 13.72 3.30 6.95
C PHE A 568 14.68 3.12 5.78
#